data_05995098ab345952be5bbba0f34296b8
#
_entry.id   05995098ab345952be5bbba0f34296b8
#
_cell.length_a   1.000
_cell.length_b   1.000
_cell.length_c   1.000
_cell.angle_alpha   90.00
_cell.angle_beta   90.00
_cell.angle_gamma   90.00
#
_symmetry.space_group_name_H-M   'P 1'
#
loop_
_entity.id
_entity.type
_entity.pdbx_description
1 polymer ?
#
loop_
_entity_poly.entity_id
_entity_poly.type
_entity_poly.pdbx_seq_one_letter_code
_entity_poly.pdbx_strand_id
1 'polypeptide(L)'
;IAADTRPTLRRPARRPAGSLSWPCVALAALATAAVLLAGGYAAVGTAPSGPDGRAPAAPPTPPPAVDGSAPPPRTQDGPLGSDGAVDPGGNPYWSQSSITLRTGVPLGALTLEVRIAQTGGVAPTGAWRTRPEGDFTLTTADGDGGAVVYRWTLKPGRTVPPGQHVFAVQYNHAQGPRAAAADAYTATAATAEGRQHTVAGPFRAPAG
;
A
#
# COMPACT_ATOMS: atom_id res chain seq x y z
N ILE A 1 22.30 -60.61 -42.28
CA ILE A 1 21.01 -60.61 -41.55
C ILE A 1 21.28 -59.80 -40.26
N ALA A 2 21.02 -58.53 -40.30
CA ALA A 2 21.15 -57.66 -39.12
C ALA A 2 19.72 -57.35 -38.61
N ALA A 3 19.45 -57.72 -37.36
CA ALA A 3 18.18 -57.44 -36.69
C ALA A 3 18.15 -56.01 -36.18
N ASP A 4 17.16 -55.23 -36.67
CA ASP A 4 16.84 -53.88 -36.28
C ASP A 4 16.04 -53.92 -34.95
N THR A 5 16.68 -53.55 -33.84
CA THR A 5 16.05 -53.48 -32.54
C THR A 5 15.71 -52.02 -32.23
N ARG A 6 14.51 -51.56 -32.59
CA ARG A 6 13.98 -50.26 -32.18
C ARG A 6 13.44 -50.26 -30.75
N PRO A 7 13.86 -49.37 -29.85
CA PRO A 7 13.26 -49.24 -28.53
C PRO A 7 11.90 -48.54 -28.63
N THR A 8 10.86 -49.23 -28.18
CA THR A 8 9.51 -48.69 -28.02
C THR A 8 9.48 -47.73 -26.82
N LEU A 9 9.28 -46.41 -27.09
CA LEU A 9 9.03 -45.42 -26.06
C LEU A 9 7.67 -45.64 -25.43
N ARG A 10 7.65 -46.10 -24.18
CA ARG A 10 6.46 -46.15 -23.34
C ARG A 10 5.96 -44.72 -23.06
N ARG A 11 4.76 -44.39 -23.55
CA ARG A 11 4.01 -43.19 -23.15
C ARG A 11 3.62 -43.29 -21.65
N PRO A 12 3.87 -42.26 -20.82
CA PRO A 12 3.35 -42.21 -19.48
C PRO A 12 1.82 -41.98 -19.51
N ALA A 13 1.11 -42.74 -18.74
CA ALA A 13 -0.35 -42.65 -18.57
C ALA A 13 -0.74 -41.30 -17.96
N ARG A 14 -1.68 -40.59 -18.59
CA ARG A 14 -2.34 -39.41 -18.04
C ARG A 14 -3.13 -39.79 -16.80
N ARG A 15 -2.79 -39.19 -15.66
CA ARG A 15 -3.62 -39.21 -14.45
C ARG A 15 -4.84 -38.33 -14.67
N PRO A 16 -6.06 -38.74 -14.26
CA PRO A 16 -7.22 -37.89 -14.31
C PRO A 16 -7.09 -36.76 -13.27
N ALA A 17 -7.41 -35.52 -13.66
CA ALA A 17 -7.52 -34.38 -12.79
C ALA A 17 -8.70 -34.59 -11.83
N GLY A 18 -8.42 -34.70 -10.53
CA GLY A 18 -9.42 -34.69 -9.49
C GLY A 18 -10.06 -33.31 -9.41
N SER A 19 -11.35 -33.22 -9.66
CA SER A 19 -12.18 -32.04 -9.43
C SER A 19 -12.30 -31.80 -7.92
N LEU A 20 -11.62 -30.76 -7.43
CA LEU A 20 -11.83 -30.27 -6.07
C LEU A 20 -13.09 -29.40 -6.07
N SER A 21 -14.20 -29.97 -5.60
CA SER A 21 -15.44 -29.23 -5.37
C SER A 21 -15.29 -28.36 -4.13
N TRP A 22 -15.32 -27.04 -4.30
CA TRP A 22 -15.43 -26.10 -3.20
C TRP A 22 -16.88 -26.08 -2.69
N PRO A 23 -17.13 -26.20 -1.37
CA PRO A 23 -18.45 -25.96 -0.83
C PRO A 23 -18.75 -24.46 -0.81
N CYS A 24 -19.85 -24.06 -1.45
CA CYS A 24 -20.43 -22.75 -1.32
C CYS A 24 -20.91 -22.54 0.12
N VAL A 25 -20.23 -21.68 0.88
CA VAL A 25 -20.74 -21.17 2.15
C VAL A 25 -21.59 -19.93 1.86
N ALA A 26 -22.90 -20.11 1.91
CA ALA A 26 -23.86 -19.01 1.88
C ALA A 26 -23.83 -18.34 3.27
N LEU A 27 -23.41 -17.07 3.34
CA LEU A 27 -23.53 -16.23 4.51
C LEU A 27 -24.77 -15.37 4.39
N ALA A 28 -25.72 -15.61 5.30
CA ALA A 28 -26.94 -14.85 5.46
C ALA A 28 -26.65 -13.42 5.97
N ALA A 29 -27.20 -12.43 5.30
CA ALA A 29 -27.18 -11.05 5.73
C ALA A 29 -28.21 -10.85 6.87
N LEU A 30 -27.77 -10.39 8.03
CA LEU A 30 -28.62 -9.83 9.08
C LEU A 30 -28.58 -8.30 8.98
N ALA A 31 -29.68 -7.73 8.49
CA ALA A 31 -29.93 -6.32 8.53
C ALA A 31 -30.45 -5.94 9.93
N THR A 32 -29.72 -5.08 10.65
CA THR A 32 -30.22 -4.40 11.84
C THR A 32 -30.49 -2.93 11.51
N ALA A 33 -31.77 -2.59 11.46
CA ALA A 33 -32.24 -1.23 11.36
C ALA A 33 -32.09 -0.53 12.74
N ALA A 34 -31.34 0.58 12.77
CA ALA A 34 -31.32 1.49 13.92
C ALA A 34 -32.29 2.65 13.69
N VAL A 35 -33.28 2.72 14.52
CA VAL A 35 -34.31 3.78 14.59
C VAL A 35 -33.68 5.02 15.23
N LEU A 36 -33.72 6.14 14.53
CA LEU A 36 -33.43 7.47 15.08
C LEU A 36 -34.69 8.01 15.76
N LEU A 37 -34.68 8.17 17.08
CA LEU A 37 -35.65 8.96 17.80
C LEU A 37 -35.02 10.31 18.17
N ALA A 38 -35.51 11.36 17.52
CA ALA A 38 -35.31 12.72 17.92
C ALA A 38 -36.20 12.99 19.17
N GLY A 39 -35.58 13.33 20.27
CA GLY A 39 -36.27 13.78 21.49
C GLY A 39 -35.63 15.05 22.01
N GLY A 40 -36.20 16.20 21.66
CA GLY A 40 -35.86 17.46 22.30
C GLY A 40 -36.46 17.54 23.71
N TYR A 41 -35.65 17.89 24.72
CA TYR A 41 -36.12 18.37 26.02
C TYR A 41 -35.44 19.69 26.31
N ALA A 42 -36.25 20.76 26.28
CA ALA A 42 -35.90 22.03 26.88
C ALA A 42 -36.19 21.93 28.39
N ALA A 43 -35.15 21.96 29.20
CA ALA A 43 -35.27 22.15 30.63
C ALA A 43 -34.76 23.54 31.02
N VAL A 44 -35.68 24.44 31.35
CA VAL A 44 -35.38 25.69 32.03
C VAL A 44 -35.16 25.36 33.52
N GLY A 45 -33.90 25.42 33.93
CA GLY A 45 -33.51 25.24 35.33
C GLY A 45 -32.76 26.47 35.82
N THR A 46 -33.39 27.16 36.79
CA THR A 46 -32.87 28.31 37.54
C THR A 46 -31.62 27.93 38.32
N ALA A 47 -30.57 28.73 38.19
CA ALA A 47 -29.32 28.60 38.91
C ALA A 47 -29.44 29.06 40.38
N PRO A 48 -28.71 28.45 41.32
CA PRO A 48 -28.19 29.15 42.48
C PRO A 48 -26.71 29.47 42.29
N SER A 49 -26.39 30.73 42.50
CA SER A 49 -25.02 31.26 42.47
C SER A 49 -24.23 30.74 43.68
N GLY A 50 -23.11 30.02 43.41
CA GLY A 50 -22.06 29.71 44.38
C GLY A 50 -20.72 30.24 43.85
N PRO A 51 -19.86 30.79 44.70
CA PRO A 51 -18.61 31.43 44.28
C PRO A 51 -17.47 30.43 44.25
N ASP A 52 -17.31 29.73 43.12
CA ASP A 52 -16.07 29.03 42.83
C ASP A 52 -15.74 29.22 41.35
N GLY A 53 -14.84 30.20 41.13
CA GLY A 53 -14.35 30.61 39.82
C GLY A 53 -13.48 29.54 39.14
N ARG A 54 -14.16 28.54 38.53
CA ARG A 54 -13.50 27.67 37.58
C ARG A 54 -13.94 28.07 36.18
N ALA A 55 -13.01 28.71 35.46
CA ALA A 55 -13.22 29.03 34.05
C ALA A 55 -13.58 27.78 33.25
N PRO A 56 -14.53 27.86 32.30
CA PRO A 56 -14.83 26.73 31.43
C PRO A 56 -13.54 26.37 30.65
N ALA A 57 -13.17 25.10 30.66
CA ALA A 57 -12.08 24.60 29.83
C ALA A 57 -12.38 24.94 28.36
N ALA A 58 -11.48 25.63 27.70
CA ALA A 58 -11.58 25.88 26.27
C ALA A 58 -11.75 24.54 25.52
N PRO A 59 -12.59 24.48 24.47
CA PRO A 59 -12.73 23.28 23.68
C PRO A 59 -11.34 22.90 23.11
N PRO A 60 -11.03 21.60 23.02
CA PRO A 60 -9.74 21.17 22.47
C PRO A 60 -9.58 21.73 21.06
N THR A 61 -8.49 22.43 20.84
CA THR A 61 -8.10 22.92 19.51
C THR A 61 -7.99 21.70 18.59
N PRO A 62 -8.69 21.66 17.43
CA PRO A 62 -8.52 20.58 16.50
C PRO A 62 -7.03 20.51 16.09
N PRO A 63 -6.47 19.31 15.92
CA PRO A 63 -5.10 19.17 15.44
C PRO A 63 -4.97 19.93 14.10
N PRO A 64 -3.82 20.57 13.83
CA PRO A 64 -3.61 21.28 12.58
C PRO A 64 -3.88 20.33 11.41
N ALA A 65 -4.73 20.75 10.47
CA ALA A 65 -4.92 20.04 9.22
C ALA A 65 -3.53 19.94 8.57
N VAL A 66 -3.03 18.73 8.42
CA VAL A 66 -1.84 18.50 7.58
C VAL A 66 -2.26 18.82 6.17
N ASP A 67 -1.81 19.95 5.64
CA ASP A 67 -1.95 20.28 4.22
C ASP A 67 -1.47 19.08 3.43
N GLY A 68 -2.35 18.47 2.64
CA GLY A 68 -2.08 17.26 1.86
C GLY A 68 -1.11 17.48 0.69
N SER A 69 -0.22 18.47 0.80
CA SER A 69 0.86 18.69 -0.16
C SER A 69 1.91 17.59 0.03
N ALA A 70 2.11 16.77 -1.00
CA ALA A 70 3.18 15.79 -1.01
C ALA A 70 4.52 16.49 -0.73
N PRO A 71 5.39 15.90 0.11
CA PRO A 71 6.69 16.46 0.39
C PRO A 71 7.48 16.64 -0.94
N PRO A 72 8.31 17.69 -1.05
CA PRO A 72 9.12 17.88 -2.25
C PRO A 72 10.01 16.66 -2.50
N PRO A 73 10.28 16.29 -3.77
CA PRO A 73 11.12 15.14 -4.10
C PRO A 73 12.45 15.22 -3.38
N ARG A 74 12.74 14.20 -2.56
CA ARG A 74 14.00 14.06 -1.83
C ARG A 74 14.33 12.57 -1.80
N THR A 75 15.26 12.15 -2.63
CA THR A 75 15.63 10.72 -2.76
C THR A 75 16.69 10.27 -1.75
N GLN A 76 17.19 11.18 -0.90
CA GLN A 76 18.16 10.89 0.15
C GLN A 76 17.83 11.69 1.41
N ASP A 77 17.79 11.01 2.57
CA ASP A 77 17.66 11.63 3.89
C ASP A 77 18.43 10.81 4.93
N GLY A 78 19.59 11.33 5.35
CA GLY A 78 20.52 10.62 6.24
C GLY A 78 20.90 9.24 5.69
N PRO A 79 20.68 8.16 6.49
CA PRO A 79 21.01 6.80 6.07
C PRO A 79 20.01 6.21 5.06
N LEU A 80 18.85 6.86 4.81
CA LEU A 80 17.80 6.40 3.94
C LEU A 80 17.94 7.00 2.53
N GLY A 81 17.97 6.14 1.52
CA GLY A 81 17.98 6.51 0.12
C GLY A 81 16.88 5.79 -0.66
N SER A 82 16.42 6.38 -1.75
CA SER A 82 15.37 5.79 -2.58
C SER A 82 15.58 6.06 -4.06
N ASP A 83 15.01 5.20 -4.89
CA ASP A 83 14.97 5.30 -6.32
C ASP A 83 13.70 4.63 -6.85
N GLY A 84 12.93 5.33 -7.67
CA GLY A 84 11.69 4.84 -8.29
C GLY A 84 11.84 4.72 -9.80
N ALA A 85 11.39 3.61 -10.38
CA ALA A 85 11.39 3.37 -11.81
C ALA A 85 10.17 2.58 -12.25
N VAL A 86 9.65 2.87 -13.44
CA VAL A 86 8.72 2.00 -14.15
C VAL A 86 9.53 0.90 -14.83
N ASP A 87 9.16 -0.35 -14.63
CA ASP A 87 9.89 -1.48 -15.22
C ASP A 87 9.65 -1.58 -16.72
N PRO A 88 10.68 -1.92 -17.50
CA PRO A 88 10.57 -2.02 -18.96
C PRO A 88 9.79 -3.25 -19.43
N GLY A 89 9.54 -4.23 -18.54
CA GLY A 89 8.82 -5.48 -18.84
C GLY A 89 7.31 -5.36 -18.92
N GLY A 90 6.74 -4.14 -18.93
CA GLY A 90 5.32 -3.91 -19.10
C GLY A 90 4.80 -4.25 -20.50
N ASN A 91 3.49 -4.20 -20.67
CA ASN A 91 2.81 -4.35 -21.96
C ASN A 91 1.85 -3.17 -22.17
N PRO A 92 1.16 -3.04 -23.35
CA PRO A 92 0.29 -1.91 -23.61
C PRO A 92 -0.89 -1.71 -22.64
N TYR A 93 -1.16 -2.66 -21.74
CA TYR A 93 -2.29 -2.63 -20.81
C TYR A 93 -1.90 -2.85 -19.36
N TRP A 94 -0.62 -3.13 -19.07
CA TRP A 94 -0.15 -3.49 -17.74
C TRP A 94 1.26 -2.96 -17.52
N SER A 95 1.51 -2.44 -16.33
CA SER A 95 2.83 -1.95 -15.91
C SER A 95 3.15 -2.36 -14.48
N GLN A 96 4.44 -2.37 -14.20
CA GLN A 96 5.00 -2.49 -12.86
C GLN A 96 5.86 -1.27 -12.57
N SER A 97 5.73 -0.73 -11.37
CA SER A 97 6.60 0.34 -10.87
C SER A 97 7.32 -0.16 -9.62
N SER A 98 8.63 0.00 -9.59
CA SER A 98 9.49 -0.50 -8.51
C SER A 98 10.15 0.64 -7.76
N ILE A 99 10.20 0.53 -6.43
CA ILE A 99 10.92 1.43 -5.54
C ILE A 99 12.06 0.63 -4.90
N THR A 100 13.28 1.11 -5.07
CA THR A 100 14.45 0.60 -4.37
C THR A 100 14.75 1.51 -3.17
N LEU A 101 14.57 0.99 -1.96
CA LEU A 101 15.00 1.65 -0.73
C LEU A 101 16.37 1.13 -0.32
N ARG A 102 17.28 2.03 0.06
CA ARG A 102 18.59 1.69 0.64
C ARG A 102 18.67 2.29 2.04
N THR A 103 19.13 1.50 2.99
CA THR A 103 19.39 2.00 4.33
C THR A 103 20.76 1.54 4.84
N GLY A 104 21.49 2.46 5.44
CA GLY A 104 22.79 2.17 6.08
C GLY A 104 22.67 1.66 7.51
N VAL A 105 21.48 1.74 8.12
CA VAL A 105 21.21 1.37 9.51
C VAL A 105 19.91 0.57 9.61
N PRO A 106 19.71 -0.23 10.70
CA PRO A 106 18.43 -0.90 10.90
C PRO A 106 17.29 0.11 11.09
N LEU A 107 16.12 -0.19 10.47
CA LEU A 107 14.91 0.61 10.64
C LEU A 107 13.93 -0.15 11.54
N GLY A 108 13.49 0.47 12.63
CA GLY A 108 12.46 -0.06 13.55
C GLY A 108 11.04 0.26 13.12
N ALA A 109 10.86 1.23 12.21
CA ALA A 109 9.59 1.53 11.56
C ALA A 109 9.82 1.90 10.09
N LEU A 110 8.87 1.55 9.22
CA LEU A 110 8.86 1.93 7.82
C LEU A 110 7.41 1.96 7.33
N THR A 111 7.04 3.07 6.72
CA THR A 111 5.81 3.19 5.91
C THR A 111 6.22 3.63 4.52
N LEU A 112 5.92 2.84 3.51
CA LEU A 112 6.09 3.18 2.11
C LEU A 112 4.71 3.32 1.48
N GLU A 113 4.44 4.48 0.92
CA GLU A 113 3.26 4.77 0.12
C GLU A 113 3.63 4.97 -1.33
N VAL A 114 2.86 4.37 -2.22
CA VAL A 114 3.00 4.51 -3.67
C VAL A 114 1.66 4.92 -4.23
N ARG A 115 1.63 6.05 -4.90
CA ARG A 115 0.46 6.60 -5.57
C ARG A 115 0.62 6.45 -7.08
N ILE A 116 -0.28 5.71 -7.70
CA ILE A 116 -0.38 5.54 -9.15
C ILE A 116 -1.54 6.39 -9.63
N ALA A 117 -1.23 7.44 -10.39
CA ALA A 117 -2.22 8.40 -10.87
C ALA A 117 -3.17 7.76 -11.89
N GLN A 118 -4.45 8.15 -11.85
CA GLN A 118 -5.44 7.69 -12.81
C GLN A 118 -5.23 8.39 -14.17
N THR A 119 -4.71 7.64 -15.13
CA THR A 119 -4.51 8.09 -16.52
C THR A 119 -5.43 7.38 -17.50
N GLY A 120 -6.45 6.70 -16.98
CA GLY A 120 -7.39 5.87 -17.72
C GLY A 120 -7.18 4.38 -17.42
N GLY A 121 -8.23 3.73 -16.90
CA GLY A 121 -8.26 2.28 -16.65
C GLY A 121 -7.25 1.77 -15.62
N VAL A 122 -6.67 2.64 -14.80
CA VAL A 122 -5.71 2.21 -13.76
C VAL A 122 -6.47 1.42 -12.69
N ALA A 123 -6.04 0.16 -12.51
CA ALA A 123 -6.60 -0.75 -11.53
C ALA A 123 -5.49 -1.63 -10.93
N PRO A 124 -5.49 -1.89 -9.63
CA PRO A 124 -4.45 -2.69 -8.98
C PRO A 124 -4.55 -4.16 -9.42
N THR A 125 -3.40 -4.79 -9.70
CA THR A 125 -3.32 -6.22 -10.04
C THR A 125 -2.42 -7.01 -9.11
N GLY A 126 -1.55 -6.35 -8.35
CA GLY A 126 -0.67 -6.99 -7.39
C GLY A 126 0.39 -6.08 -6.82
N ALA A 127 1.14 -6.62 -5.88
CA ALA A 127 2.32 -5.96 -5.33
C ALA A 127 3.23 -7.00 -4.67
N TRP A 128 4.54 -6.76 -4.68
CA TRP A 128 5.51 -7.64 -4.05
C TRP A 128 6.68 -6.86 -3.45
N ARG A 129 7.53 -7.53 -2.73
CA ARG A 129 8.72 -6.97 -2.08
C ARG A 129 9.78 -8.04 -1.85
N THR A 130 11.03 -7.64 -1.69
CA THR A 130 12.15 -8.54 -1.37
C THR A 130 12.22 -8.92 0.11
N ARG A 131 11.43 -8.26 0.98
CA ARG A 131 11.31 -8.62 2.40
C ARG A 131 10.24 -9.69 2.62
N PRO A 132 10.33 -10.48 3.72
CA PRO A 132 9.30 -11.46 4.05
C PRO A 132 7.91 -10.84 4.11
N GLU A 133 6.90 -11.56 3.58
CA GLU A 133 5.51 -11.07 3.58
C GLU A 133 4.98 -10.83 4.99
N GLY A 134 5.37 -11.66 5.94
CA GLY A 134 4.97 -11.56 7.32
C GLY A 134 5.45 -10.31 8.05
N ASP A 135 6.45 -9.59 7.51
CA ASP A 135 7.01 -8.39 8.15
C ASP A 135 6.14 -7.13 7.93
N PHE A 136 5.30 -7.11 6.89
CA PHE A 136 4.54 -5.93 6.50
C PHE A 136 3.04 -6.19 6.45
N THR A 137 2.27 -5.14 6.67
CA THR A 137 0.88 -5.05 6.23
C THR A 137 0.86 -4.26 4.92
N LEU A 138 0.21 -4.82 3.89
CA LEU A 138 -0.07 -4.13 2.63
C LEU A 138 -1.55 -3.76 2.61
N THR A 139 -1.83 -2.50 2.30
CA THR A 139 -3.18 -2.02 1.98
C THR A 139 -3.19 -1.37 0.61
N THR A 140 -4.31 -1.50 -0.10
CA THR A 140 -4.57 -0.82 -1.37
C THR A 140 -5.89 -0.08 -1.22
N ALA A 141 -5.93 1.20 -1.60
CA ALA A 141 -7.10 2.06 -1.48
C ALA A 141 -7.17 3.03 -2.66
N ASP A 142 -8.36 3.58 -2.88
CA ASP A 142 -8.55 4.70 -3.79
C ASP A 142 -8.06 5.99 -3.12
N GLY A 143 -7.32 6.77 -3.87
CA GLY A 143 -6.83 8.09 -3.48
C GLY A 143 -7.50 9.21 -4.30
N ASP A 144 -7.12 10.44 -4.01
CA ASP A 144 -7.62 11.63 -4.69
C ASP A 144 -7.44 11.55 -6.21
N GLY A 145 -8.48 11.97 -6.94
CA GLY A 145 -8.50 11.92 -8.40
C GLY A 145 -8.56 10.49 -8.97
N GLY A 146 -9.04 9.51 -8.18
CA GLY A 146 -9.15 8.11 -8.58
C GLY A 146 -7.80 7.39 -8.69
N ALA A 147 -6.75 7.94 -8.08
CA ALA A 147 -5.45 7.28 -8.01
C ALA A 147 -5.53 5.99 -7.21
N VAL A 148 -4.70 5.01 -7.52
CA VAL A 148 -4.51 3.81 -6.70
C VAL A 148 -3.35 4.05 -5.74
N VAL A 149 -3.60 3.87 -4.45
CA VAL A 149 -2.61 4.04 -3.38
C VAL A 149 -2.29 2.70 -2.75
N TYR A 150 -1.04 2.27 -2.86
CA TYR A 150 -0.50 1.11 -2.16
C TYR A 150 0.29 1.59 -0.96
N ARG A 151 0.08 0.95 0.20
CA ARG A 151 0.82 1.29 1.42
C ARG A 151 1.32 0.03 2.10
N TRP A 152 2.64 -0.05 2.27
CA TRP A 152 3.28 -1.04 3.14
C TRP A 152 3.63 -0.39 4.46
N THR A 153 3.24 -1.05 5.56
CA THR A 153 3.58 -0.64 6.91
C THR A 153 4.32 -1.78 7.60
N LEU A 154 5.53 -1.53 8.07
CA LEU A 154 6.29 -2.49 8.85
C LEU A 154 5.54 -2.80 10.14
N LYS A 155 5.33 -4.09 10.44
CA LYS A 155 4.60 -4.51 11.63
C LYS A 155 5.41 -4.24 12.91
N PRO A 156 4.75 -4.00 14.04
CA PRO A 156 5.41 -3.84 15.32
C PRO A 156 6.37 -5.01 15.64
N GLY A 157 7.54 -4.70 16.17
CA GLY A 157 8.56 -5.69 16.51
C GLY A 157 9.34 -6.26 15.32
N ARG A 158 9.06 -5.81 14.09
CA ARG A 158 9.85 -6.15 12.91
C ARG A 158 10.90 -5.08 12.63
N THR A 159 11.94 -5.47 11.93
CA THR A 159 13.07 -4.59 11.58
C THR A 159 13.45 -4.76 10.12
N VAL A 160 13.75 -3.66 9.45
CA VAL A 160 14.37 -3.68 8.11
C VAL A 160 15.89 -3.59 8.33
N PRO A 161 16.68 -4.61 7.99
CA PRO A 161 18.14 -4.57 8.16
C PRO A 161 18.78 -3.58 7.18
N PRO A 162 20.03 -3.16 7.41
CA PRO A 162 20.81 -2.41 6.43
C PRO A 162 20.88 -3.15 5.10
N GLY A 163 20.91 -2.40 3.99
CA GLY A 163 20.98 -2.95 2.64
C GLY A 163 19.98 -2.33 1.69
N GLN A 164 19.75 -3.04 0.59
CA GLN A 164 18.83 -2.67 -0.47
C GLN A 164 17.56 -3.52 -0.42
N HIS A 165 16.40 -2.88 -0.49
CA HIS A 165 15.08 -3.51 -0.45
C HIS A 165 14.21 -2.98 -1.57
N VAL A 166 13.61 -3.88 -2.34
CA VAL A 166 12.74 -3.53 -3.46
C VAL A 166 11.29 -3.76 -3.06
N PHE A 167 10.44 -2.81 -3.43
CA PHE A 167 8.98 -2.88 -3.36
C PHE A 167 8.43 -2.58 -4.75
N ALA A 168 7.46 -3.35 -5.21
CA ALA A 168 6.89 -3.16 -6.53
C ALA A 168 5.37 -3.20 -6.48
N VAL A 169 4.74 -2.34 -7.26
CA VAL A 169 3.30 -2.30 -7.49
C VAL A 169 3.00 -2.68 -8.93
N GLN A 170 1.92 -3.41 -9.13
CA GLN A 170 1.46 -3.91 -10.42
C GLN A 170 0.05 -3.42 -10.68
N TYR A 171 -0.21 -2.94 -11.88
CA TYR A 171 -1.50 -2.35 -12.22
C TYR A 171 -1.78 -2.43 -13.72
N ASN A 172 -3.08 -2.54 -14.05
CA ASN A 172 -3.56 -2.32 -15.42
C ASN A 172 -3.64 -0.83 -15.70
N HIS A 173 -3.68 -0.45 -16.98
CA HIS A 173 -3.94 0.90 -17.47
C HIS A 173 -4.57 0.85 -18.88
N ALA A 174 -5.07 2.00 -19.38
CA ALA A 174 -5.55 2.11 -20.75
C ALA A 174 -4.43 1.77 -21.75
N GLN A 175 -4.84 1.33 -22.93
CA GLN A 175 -3.91 0.95 -23.99
C GLN A 175 -2.90 2.05 -24.32
N GLY A 176 -1.63 1.68 -24.38
CA GLY A 176 -0.54 2.57 -24.75
C GLY A 176 0.63 2.54 -23.76
N PRO A 177 1.63 3.41 -23.94
CA PRO A 177 2.73 3.54 -22.99
C PRO A 177 2.23 4.14 -21.67
N ARG A 178 2.78 3.68 -20.54
CA ARG A 178 2.42 4.21 -19.21
C ARG A 178 2.90 5.66 -19.05
N ALA A 179 1.96 6.58 -18.87
CA ALA A 179 2.24 7.96 -18.51
C ALA A 179 2.43 8.08 -16.98
N ALA A 180 3.65 7.88 -16.49
CA ALA A 180 3.97 7.82 -15.07
C ALA A 180 4.39 9.17 -14.44
N ALA A 181 4.30 10.29 -15.19
CA ALA A 181 4.77 11.60 -14.71
C ALA A 181 4.05 12.10 -13.44
N ALA A 182 2.83 11.65 -13.19
CA ALA A 182 2.05 11.98 -12.00
C ALA A 182 2.08 10.88 -10.91
N ASP A 183 2.82 9.80 -11.14
CA ASP A 183 3.03 8.75 -10.15
C ASP A 183 4.12 9.20 -9.17
N ALA A 184 3.95 8.88 -7.91
CA ALA A 184 4.87 9.28 -6.86
C ALA A 184 4.94 8.23 -5.75
N TYR A 185 6.03 8.28 -4.99
CA TYR A 185 6.17 7.50 -3.76
C TYR A 185 6.70 8.36 -2.63
N THR A 186 6.37 7.95 -1.41
CA THR A 186 6.92 8.51 -0.17
C THR A 186 7.24 7.36 0.78
N ALA A 187 8.44 7.36 1.35
CA ALA A 187 8.83 6.44 2.40
C ALA A 187 9.26 7.21 3.66
N THR A 188 8.57 6.93 4.76
CA THR A 188 8.91 7.44 6.09
C THR A 188 9.43 6.29 6.94
N ALA A 189 10.59 6.45 7.53
CA ALA A 189 11.23 5.44 8.34
C ALA A 189 11.73 6.01 9.67
N ALA A 190 11.80 5.17 10.71
CA ALA A 190 12.49 5.48 11.95
C ALA A 190 13.63 4.49 12.17
N THR A 191 14.81 4.98 12.55
CA THR A 191 15.92 4.13 13.00
C THR A 191 15.59 3.47 14.34
N ALA A 192 16.41 2.52 14.77
CA ALA A 192 16.27 1.90 16.09
C ALA A 192 16.36 2.91 17.24
N GLU A 193 17.08 4.03 17.04
CA GLU A 193 17.20 5.15 17.99
C GLU A 193 16.05 6.15 17.89
N GLY A 194 15.03 5.88 17.07
CA GLY A 194 13.84 6.71 16.92
C GLY A 194 13.99 7.93 16.00
N ARG A 195 15.14 8.08 15.30
CA ARG A 195 15.32 9.19 14.36
C ARG A 195 14.48 8.96 13.09
N GLN A 196 13.69 9.97 12.75
CA GLN A 196 12.82 9.94 11.57
C GLN A 196 13.58 10.39 10.32
N HIS A 197 13.30 9.70 9.21
CA HIS A 197 13.79 10.01 7.87
C HIS A 197 12.68 9.86 6.87
N THR A 198 12.65 10.75 5.87
CA THR A 198 11.63 10.71 4.83
C THR A 198 12.27 10.92 3.47
N VAL A 199 12.00 10.01 2.55
CA VAL A 199 12.36 10.13 1.12
C VAL A 199 11.11 10.07 0.26
N ALA A 200 11.11 10.80 -0.84
CA ALA A 200 10.00 10.85 -1.79
C ALA A 200 10.53 11.13 -3.20
N GLY A 201 9.82 10.67 -4.20
CA GLY A 201 10.22 10.93 -5.58
C GLY A 201 9.17 10.50 -6.61
N PRO A 202 9.39 10.92 -7.86
CA PRO A 202 8.67 10.40 -9.01
C PRO A 202 9.22 9.03 -9.44
N PHE A 203 8.55 8.42 -10.40
CA PHE A 203 9.07 7.25 -11.11
C PHE A 203 9.74 7.68 -12.42
N ARG A 204 10.96 7.20 -12.64
CA ARG A 204 11.60 7.34 -13.94
C ARG A 204 10.89 6.46 -14.96
N ALA A 205 10.76 6.97 -16.18
CA ALA A 205 10.28 6.18 -17.30
C ALA A 205 11.21 4.98 -17.56
N PRO A 206 10.72 3.89 -18.18
CA PRO A 206 11.58 2.79 -18.62
C PRO A 206 12.70 3.34 -19.49
N ALA A 207 13.92 2.84 -19.32
CA ALA A 207 14.97 3.06 -20.28
C ALA A 207 14.56 2.36 -21.60
N GLY A 208 14.47 3.14 -22.68
CA GLY A 208 14.13 2.65 -24.02
C GLY A 208 15.26 1.83 -24.61
#